data_6a69060ec15b6349609dcea04fd95a82
#
_entry.id   6a69060ec15b6349609dcea04fd95a82
#
_cell.length_a   1.000
_cell.length_b   1.000
_cell.length_c   1.000
_cell.angle_alpha   90.00
_cell.angle_beta   90.00
_cell.angle_gamma   90.00
#
_symmetry.space_group_name_H-M   'P 1'
#
loop_
_entity.id
_entity.type
_entity.pdbx_description
1 polymer ?
#
loop_
_entity_poly.entity_id
_entity_poly.type
_entity_poly.pdbx_seq_one_letter_code
_entity_poly.pdbx_strand_id
1 'polypeptide(L)'
;MATATKRNAVLAILGSFNLTATDVVTDGEERVKVLTSIKEQVDADSKMTISDKEVQIEELKKSIEALTVEIANEQEKARISNETITAEVVKVDALVKFVGGVNQ
;
A
#
# COMPACT_ATOMS: atom_id res chain seq x y z
N MET A 1 28.90 -45.52 9.94
CA MET A 1 28.38 -46.47 8.94
C MET A 1 28.74 -45.93 7.55
N ALA A 2 29.23 -46.77 6.65
CA ALA A 2 29.55 -46.37 5.29
C ALA A 2 28.31 -45.97 4.51
N THR A 3 28.43 -45.04 3.57
CA THR A 3 27.31 -44.57 2.74
C THR A 3 26.62 -45.72 1.98
N ALA A 4 27.42 -46.63 1.41
CA ALA A 4 26.88 -47.79 0.72
C ALA A 4 26.05 -48.69 1.65
N THR A 5 26.47 -48.87 2.90
CA THR A 5 25.75 -49.66 3.88
C THR A 5 24.42 -49.02 4.27
N LYS A 6 24.41 -47.70 4.46
CA LYS A 6 23.20 -46.91 4.74
C LYS A 6 22.22 -47.02 3.55
N ARG A 7 22.73 -46.85 2.35
CA ARG A 7 21.92 -46.96 1.13
C ARG A 7 21.27 -48.35 1.02
N ASN A 8 22.04 -49.42 1.22
CA ASN A 8 21.54 -50.77 1.14
C ASN A 8 20.49 -51.07 2.21
N ALA A 9 20.70 -50.55 3.45
CA ALA A 9 19.70 -50.69 4.51
C ALA A 9 18.37 -50.02 4.14
N VAL A 10 18.43 -48.81 3.59
CA VAL A 10 17.22 -48.09 3.13
C VAL A 10 16.54 -48.82 1.99
N LEU A 11 17.29 -49.31 1.00
CA LEU A 11 16.73 -50.10 -0.10
C LEU A 11 16.06 -51.38 0.39
N ALA A 12 16.63 -52.08 1.38
CA ALA A 12 16.02 -53.25 1.97
C ALA A 12 14.72 -52.94 2.68
N ILE A 13 14.63 -51.81 3.41
CA ILE A 13 13.41 -51.36 4.05
C ILE A 13 12.34 -51.01 3.00
N LEU A 14 12.68 -50.30 1.96
CA LEU A 14 11.76 -49.97 0.86
C LEU A 14 11.24 -51.21 0.19
N GLY A 15 12.11 -52.19 -0.05
CA GLY A 15 11.72 -53.48 -0.66
C GLY A 15 10.70 -54.23 0.18
N SER A 16 10.77 -54.14 1.51
CA SER A 16 9.81 -54.79 2.41
C SER A 16 8.39 -54.19 2.28
N PHE A 17 8.26 -52.98 1.74
CA PHE A 17 7.00 -52.30 1.44
C PHE A 17 6.66 -52.33 -0.07
N ASN A 18 7.33 -53.15 -0.86
CA ASN A 18 7.20 -53.19 -2.30
C ASN A 18 7.52 -51.87 -3.00
N LEU A 19 8.44 -51.10 -2.42
CA LEU A 19 8.91 -49.82 -2.98
C LEU A 19 10.32 -49.98 -3.54
N THR A 20 10.62 -49.26 -4.61
CA THR A 20 11.94 -49.20 -5.20
C THR A 20 12.55 -47.79 -4.98
N ALA A 21 13.89 -47.68 -5.19
CA ALA A 21 14.54 -46.38 -5.18
C ALA A 21 13.95 -45.46 -6.26
N THR A 22 13.56 -46.02 -7.42
CA THR A 22 12.89 -45.27 -8.50
C THR A 22 11.56 -44.70 -8.03
N ASP A 23 10.77 -45.46 -7.29
CA ASP A 23 9.49 -44.98 -6.73
C ASP A 23 9.67 -43.79 -5.83
N VAL A 24 10.67 -43.85 -4.94
CA VAL A 24 10.96 -42.77 -4.01
C VAL A 24 11.44 -41.54 -4.75
N VAL A 25 12.33 -41.69 -5.72
CA VAL A 25 12.84 -40.57 -6.54
C VAL A 25 11.73 -39.92 -7.34
N THR A 26 10.86 -40.75 -7.99
CA THR A 26 9.74 -40.21 -8.75
C THR A 26 8.76 -39.45 -7.89
N ASP A 27 8.41 -39.97 -6.73
CA ASP A 27 7.55 -39.27 -5.76
C ASP A 27 8.16 -37.96 -5.33
N GLY A 28 9.45 -37.98 -5.00
CA GLY A 28 10.19 -36.75 -4.61
C GLY A 28 10.22 -35.71 -5.71
N GLU A 29 10.46 -36.12 -6.95
CA GLU A 29 10.46 -35.22 -8.11
C GLU A 29 9.08 -34.59 -8.33
N GLU A 30 8.01 -35.36 -8.21
CA GLU A 30 6.65 -34.85 -8.32
C GLU A 30 6.33 -33.82 -7.23
N ARG A 31 6.77 -34.08 -5.98
CA ARG A 31 6.61 -33.12 -4.89
C ARG A 31 7.35 -31.83 -5.14
N VAL A 32 8.58 -31.91 -5.67
CA VAL A 32 9.38 -30.73 -6.03
C VAL A 32 8.65 -29.91 -7.10
N LYS A 33 8.10 -30.57 -8.12
CA LYS A 33 7.32 -29.88 -9.16
C LYS A 33 6.12 -29.13 -8.58
N VAL A 34 5.37 -29.78 -7.71
CA VAL A 34 4.19 -29.17 -7.06
C VAL A 34 4.61 -27.95 -6.24
N LEU A 35 5.66 -28.10 -5.42
CA LEU A 35 6.15 -27.00 -4.58
C LEU A 35 6.69 -25.85 -5.40
N THR A 36 7.38 -26.13 -6.50
CA THR A 36 7.87 -25.10 -7.43
C THR A 36 6.71 -24.34 -8.07
N SER A 37 5.67 -25.05 -8.51
CA SER A 37 4.45 -24.44 -9.04
C SER A 37 3.77 -23.54 -8.02
N ILE A 38 3.65 -23.98 -6.78
CA ILE A 38 3.06 -23.20 -5.70
C ILE A 38 3.88 -21.94 -5.46
N LYS A 39 5.21 -22.08 -5.42
CA LYS A 39 6.11 -20.93 -5.25
C LYS A 39 5.94 -19.89 -6.36
N GLU A 40 5.89 -20.34 -7.61
CA GLU A 40 5.69 -19.48 -8.77
C GLU A 40 4.35 -18.75 -8.68
N GLN A 41 3.29 -19.44 -8.26
CA GLN A 41 1.98 -18.83 -8.08
C GLN A 41 1.97 -17.79 -6.95
N VAL A 42 2.60 -18.10 -5.82
CA VAL A 42 2.73 -17.17 -4.70
C VAL A 42 3.51 -15.92 -5.14
N ASP A 43 4.60 -16.09 -5.86
CA ASP A 43 5.41 -14.97 -6.36
C ASP A 43 4.63 -14.10 -7.35
N ALA A 44 3.85 -14.73 -8.25
CA ALA A 44 3.02 -14.01 -9.21
C ALA A 44 1.91 -13.22 -8.50
N ASP A 45 1.23 -13.84 -7.54
CA ASP A 45 0.16 -13.20 -6.77
C ASP A 45 0.70 -12.04 -5.92
N SER A 46 1.87 -12.23 -5.33
CA SER A 46 2.55 -11.19 -4.55
C SER A 46 2.92 -9.99 -5.42
N LYS A 47 3.48 -10.23 -6.60
CA LYS A 47 3.81 -9.15 -7.56
C LYS A 47 2.57 -8.37 -7.99
N MET A 48 1.47 -9.06 -8.26
CA MET A 48 0.21 -8.43 -8.63
C MET A 48 -0.32 -7.56 -7.49
N THR A 49 -0.30 -8.08 -6.27
CA THR A 49 -0.75 -7.36 -5.08
C THR A 49 0.09 -6.10 -4.86
N ILE A 50 1.42 -6.22 -4.98
CA ILE A 50 2.35 -5.08 -4.83
C ILE A 50 2.07 -4.02 -5.90
N SER A 51 1.91 -4.44 -7.15
CA SER A 51 1.60 -3.52 -8.26
C SER A 51 0.29 -2.78 -8.02
N ASP A 52 -0.76 -3.47 -7.57
CA ASP A 52 -2.06 -2.86 -7.24
C ASP A 52 -1.93 -1.84 -6.11
N LYS A 53 -1.14 -2.15 -5.09
CA LYS A 53 -0.88 -1.22 -3.99
C LYS A 53 -0.09 0.00 -4.43
N GLU A 54 0.87 -0.16 -5.33
CA GLU A 54 1.62 0.96 -5.91
C GLU A 54 0.71 1.91 -6.69
N VAL A 55 -0.24 1.36 -7.46
CA VAL A 55 -1.25 2.16 -8.16
C VAL A 55 -2.13 2.92 -7.17
N GLN A 56 -2.57 2.27 -6.09
CA GLN A 56 -3.36 2.91 -5.04
C GLN A 56 -2.59 4.05 -4.37
N ILE A 57 -1.29 3.88 -4.13
CA ILE A 57 -0.43 4.92 -3.57
C ILE A 57 -0.38 6.13 -4.50
N GLU A 58 -0.21 5.92 -5.80
CA GLU A 58 -0.21 7.02 -6.78
C GLU A 58 -1.55 7.76 -6.82
N GLU A 59 -2.65 7.04 -6.78
CA GLU A 59 -3.98 7.64 -6.73
C GLU A 59 -4.18 8.48 -5.46
N LEU A 60 -3.73 7.96 -4.31
CA LEU A 60 -3.80 8.67 -3.04
C LEU A 60 -2.93 9.93 -3.05
N LYS A 61 -1.74 9.87 -3.63
CA LYS A 61 -0.86 11.04 -3.80
C LYS A 61 -1.54 12.13 -4.61
N LYS A 62 -2.18 11.77 -5.71
CA LYS A 62 -2.93 12.72 -6.54
C LYS A 62 -4.09 13.35 -5.77
N SER A 63 -4.81 12.55 -5.00
CA SER A 63 -5.90 13.04 -4.15
C SER A 63 -5.40 14.01 -3.10
N ILE A 64 -4.27 13.73 -2.48
CA ILE A 64 -3.64 14.63 -1.49
C ILE A 64 -3.23 15.94 -2.15
N GLU A 65 -2.64 15.91 -3.34
CA GLU A 65 -2.27 17.11 -4.09
C GLU A 65 -3.50 17.97 -4.41
N ALA A 66 -4.58 17.35 -4.88
CA ALA A 66 -5.82 18.04 -5.18
C ALA A 66 -6.42 18.69 -3.93
N LEU A 67 -6.47 17.98 -2.81
CA LEU A 67 -6.97 18.50 -1.54
C LEU A 67 -6.09 19.62 -1.01
N THR A 68 -4.79 19.52 -1.16
CA THR A 68 -3.85 20.56 -0.77
C THR A 68 -4.12 21.86 -1.53
N VAL A 69 -4.37 21.76 -2.83
CA VAL A 69 -4.74 22.92 -3.66
C VAL A 69 -6.07 23.51 -3.22
N GLU A 70 -7.07 22.66 -2.95
CA GLU A 70 -8.38 23.11 -2.47
C GLU A 70 -8.28 23.86 -1.14
N ILE A 71 -7.46 23.37 -0.21
CA ILE A 71 -7.21 24.03 1.07
C ILE A 71 -6.57 25.41 0.85
N ALA A 72 -5.56 25.48 -0.01
CA ALA A 72 -4.89 26.75 -0.31
C ALA A 72 -5.86 27.76 -0.91
N ASN A 73 -6.73 27.30 -1.84
CA ASN A 73 -7.73 28.16 -2.44
C ASN A 73 -8.77 28.65 -1.43
N GLU A 74 -9.20 27.79 -0.52
CA GLU A 74 -10.15 28.14 0.53
C GLU A 74 -9.54 29.15 1.52
N GLN A 75 -8.29 28.96 1.89
CA GLN A 75 -7.55 29.90 2.73
C GLN A 75 -7.43 31.27 2.08
N GLU A 76 -7.17 31.32 0.78
CA GLU A 76 -7.08 32.57 0.02
C GLU A 76 -8.44 33.27 -0.06
N LYS A 77 -9.52 32.54 -0.27
CA LYS A 77 -10.88 33.11 -0.23
C LYS A 77 -11.20 33.71 1.13
N ALA A 78 -10.86 33.00 2.21
CA ALA A 78 -11.07 33.49 3.56
C ALA A 78 -10.26 34.75 3.82
N ARG A 79 -9.02 34.81 3.37
CA ARG A 79 -8.15 35.99 3.51
C ARG A 79 -8.77 37.21 2.82
N ILE A 80 -9.19 37.05 1.56
CA ILE A 80 -9.81 38.11 0.79
C ILE A 80 -11.09 38.59 1.43
N SER A 81 -11.96 37.66 1.85
CA SER A 81 -13.20 38.01 2.53
C SER A 81 -12.97 38.76 3.83
N ASN A 82 -12.01 38.34 4.62
CA ASN A 82 -11.67 38.99 5.89
C ASN A 82 -11.08 40.40 5.66
N GLU A 83 -10.26 40.59 4.64
CA GLU A 83 -9.76 41.91 4.29
C GLU A 83 -10.90 42.84 3.86
N THR A 84 -11.83 42.35 3.06
CA THR A 84 -12.99 43.13 2.63
C THR A 84 -13.87 43.50 3.82
N ILE A 85 -14.13 42.57 4.73
CA ILE A 85 -14.91 42.83 5.95
C ILE A 85 -14.21 43.85 6.83
N THR A 86 -12.91 43.70 7.02
CA THR A 86 -12.12 44.64 7.82
C THR A 86 -12.17 46.06 7.24
N ALA A 87 -12.07 46.17 5.92
CA ALA A 87 -12.18 47.47 5.24
C ALA A 87 -13.55 48.11 5.47
N GLU A 88 -14.64 47.30 5.40
CA GLU A 88 -16.01 47.79 5.66
C GLU A 88 -16.18 48.22 7.12
N VAL A 89 -15.65 47.44 8.05
CA VAL A 89 -15.68 47.79 9.48
C VAL A 89 -15.00 49.15 9.73
N VAL A 90 -13.85 49.39 9.13
CA VAL A 90 -13.15 50.65 9.24
C VAL A 90 -13.99 51.82 8.71
N LYS A 91 -14.64 51.64 7.56
CA LYS A 91 -15.52 52.66 6.97
C LYS A 91 -16.72 52.97 7.86
N VAL A 92 -17.40 51.94 8.36
CA VAL A 92 -18.55 52.12 9.24
C VAL A 92 -18.15 52.75 10.54
N ASP A 93 -17.04 52.37 11.13
CA ASP A 93 -16.52 52.94 12.37
C ASP A 93 -16.20 54.43 12.22
N ALA A 94 -15.57 54.80 11.09
CA ALA A 94 -15.29 56.19 10.77
C ALA A 94 -16.57 57.03 10.63
N LEU A 95 -17.61 56.48 9.99
CA LEU A 95 -18.92 57.13 9.86
C LEU A 95 -19.57 57.32 11.22
N VAL A 96 -19.55 56.32 12.07
CA VAL A 96 -20.13 56.36 13.42
C VAL A 96 -19.45 57.45 14.24
N LYS A 97 -18.13 57.54 14.20
CA LYS A 97 -17.37 58.58 14.90
C LYS A 97 -17.65 59.98 14.36
N PHE A 98 -17.74 60.10 13.05
CA PHE A 98 -18.05 61.38 12.42
C PHE A 98 -19.44 61.88 12.83
N VAL A 99 -20.48 61.03 12.72
CA VAL A 99 -21.84 61.43 13.11
C VAL A 99 -21.92 61.69 14.60
N GLY A 100 -21.32 60.89 15.45
CA GLY A 100 -21.25 61.12 16.91
C GLY A 100 -20.58 62.44 17.26
N GLY A 101 -19.50 62.79 16.55
CA GLY A 101 -18.81 64.06 16.74
C GLY A 101 -19.63 65.28 16.30
N VAL A 102 -20.39 65.13 15.22
CA VAL A 102 -21.28 66.21 14.73
C VAL A 102 -22.41 66.48 15.72
N ASN A 103 -22.91 65.48 16.40
CA ASN A 103 -24.00 65.62 17.35
C ASN A 103 -23.56 66.12 18.74
N GLN A 104 -22.27 66.28 18.92
CA GLN A 104 -21.76 66.83 20.13
C GLN A 104 -21.52 68.35 19.96
#